data_a79e80ec6bc178bb55fae2717c4a406e
#
_entry.id   a79e80ec6bc178bb55fae2717c4a406e
#
_cell.length_a   1.000
_cell.length_b   1.000
_cell.length_c   1.000
_cell.angle_alpha   90.00
_cell.angle_beta   90.00
_cell.angle_gamma   90.00
#
_symmetry.space_group_name_H-M   'P 1'
#
loop_
_entity.id
_entity.type
_entity.pdbx_description
1 polymer ?
#
loop_
_entity_poly.entity_id
_entity_poly.type
_entity_poly.pdbx_seq_one_letter_code
_entity_poly.pdbx_strand_id
1 'polypeptide(L)'
;IRAHGLAGEAHYRVKYLMDNTQGLYDALEEDFYTAPALQPAMPWIDNVAPTPPSGLTVETPENGYWKLSWQPATDNDKRNAPMYVIYGSDTYPVDTSNPENILAQRVQGTEYTYAPIRPWTARKYFAVTAIDRCGNESEAIQQQ
;
A
#
# COMPACT_ATOMS: atom_id res chain seq x y z
N ILE A 1 6.70 17.14 14.96
CA ILE A 1 5.41 16.45 14.79
C ILE A 1 5.57 14.98 15.16
N ARG A 2 6.40 14.18 14.47
CA ARG A 2 6.63 12.75 14.77
C ARG A 2 7.12 12.51 16.18
N ALA A 3 8.05 13.34 16.69
CA ALA A 3 8.56 13.26 18.06
C ALA A 3 7.48 13.48 19.14
N HIS A 4 6.34 14.07 18.79
CA HIS A 4 5.22 14.33 19.68
C HIS A 4 4.04 13.35 19.46
N GLY A 5 4.21 12.30 18.63
CA GLY A 5 3.18 11.28 18.38
C GLY A 5 1.93 11.80 17.66
N LEU A 6 2.04 12.89 16.92
CA LEU A 6 0.92 13.41 16.13
C LEU A 6 0.73 12.56 14.86
N ALA A 7 -0.53 12.30 14.52
CA ALA A 7 -0.91 11.40 13.44
C ALA A 7 -0.76 12.02 12.04
N GLY A 8 -0.43 13.30 11.93
CA GLY A 8 -0.28 13.94 10.63
C GLY A 8 0.10 15.42 10.75
N GLU A 9 0.32 16.02 9.60
CA GLU A 9 0.66 17.44 9.46
C GLU A 9 -0.02 18.03 8.23
N ALA A 10 -0.16 19.34 8.20
CA ALA A 10 -0.67 20.07 7.06
C ALA A 10 0.28 21.20 6.70
N HIS A 11 0.66 21.26 5.43
CA HIS A 11 1.51 22.32 4.90
C HIS A 11 0.66 23.40 4.26
N TYR A 12 0.82 24.65 4.74
CA TYR A 12 0.12 25.79 4.17
C TYR A 12 0.89 26.36 2.99
N ARG A 13 0.19 26.55 1.88
CA ARG A 13 0.64 27.00 0.56
C ARG A 13 1.53 25.97 -0.15
N VAL A 14 0.89 25.22 -1.02
CA VAL A 14 1.54 24.30 -1.97
C VAL A 14 2.64 24.98 -2.81
N LYS A 15 2.54 26.31 -3.02
CA LYS A 15 3.55 27.08 -3.73
C LYS A 15 4.96 26.93 -3.13
N TYR A 16 5.11 26.90 -1.80
CA TYR A 16 6.41 26.74 -1.17
C TYR A 16 7.03 25.35 -1.38
N LEU A 17 6.19 24.34 -1.53
CA LEU A 17 6.64 23.01 -1.93
C LEU A 17 7.06 22.98 -3.41
N MET A 18 6.26 23.56 -4.30
CA MET A 18 6.56 23.60 -5.73
C MET A 18 7.80 24.45 -6.06
N ASP A 19 8.01 25.53 -5.33
CA ASP A 19 9.18 26.39 -5.49
C ASP A 19 10.41 25.84 -4.73
N ASN A 20 10.29 24.71 -4.04
CA ASN A 20 11.32 24.12 -3.18
C ASN A 20 11.97 25.17 -2.25
N THR A 21 11.15 26.02 -1.63
CA THR A 21 11.62 27.14 -0.81
C THR A 21 12.48 26.63 0.34
N GLN A 22 13.74 27.06 0.39
CA GLN A 22 14.74 26.61 1.37
C GLN A 22 15.00 25.10 1.40
N GLY A 23 14.78 24.38 0.27
CA GLY A 23 14.96 22.94 0.20
C GLY A 23 13.86 22.15 0.91
N LEU A 24 12.68 22.76 1.12
CA LEU A 24 11.58 22.11 1.83
C LEU A 24 11.08 20.85 1.11
N TYR A 25 10.96 20.90 -0.22
CA TYR A 25 10.54 19.73 -1.02
C TYR A 25 11.55 18.60 -0.90
N ASP A 26 12.83 18.90 -1.11
CA ASP A 26 13.91 17.92 -1.02
C ASP A 26 13.97 17.27 0.36
N ALA A 27 13.90 18.06 1.43
CA ALA A 27 13.90 17.54 2.79
C ALA A 27 12.69 16.65 3.10
N LEU A 28 11.50 16.98 2.55
CA LEU A 28 10.32 16.13 2.71
C LEU A 28 10.45 14.82 1.94
N GLU A 29 10.97 14.84 0.72
CA GLU A 29 11.15 13.64 -0.11
C GLU A 29 12.27 12.74 0.43
N GLU A 30 13.41 13.31 0.79
CA GLU A 30 14.60 12.56 1.20
C GLU A 30 14.57 12.08 2.65
N ASP A 31 13.99 12.87 3.57
CA ASP A 31 14.07 12.60 5.00
C ASP A 31 12.75 12.09 5.62
N PHE A 32 11.60 12.46 5.04
CA PHE A 32 10.31 12.22 5.71
C PHE A 32 9.34 11.34 4.95
N TYR A 33 9.25 11.47 3.62
CA TYR A 33 8.29 10.75 2.79
C TYR A 33 8.99 9.84 1.79
N THR A 34 9.96 9.08 2.27
CA THR A 34 10.80 8.17 1.48
C THR A 34 10.05 6.95 0.93
N ALA A 35 8.88 6.66 1.49
CA ALA A 35 8.04 5.53 1.09
C ALA A 35 6.56 5.90 1.11
N PRO A 36 5.70 5.18 0.37
CA PRO A 36 4.25 5.33 0.44
C PRO A 36 3.73 5.12 1.86
N ALA A 37 2.61 5.76 2.19
CA ALA A 37 1.95 5.56 3.48
C ALA A 37 0.48 5.21 3.26
N LEU A 38 -0.04 4.27 4.03
CA LEU A 38 -1.46 3.99 4.08
C LEU A 38 -2.19 5.07 4.88
N GLN A 39 -3.47 5.26 4.58
CA GLN A 39 -4.34 6.09 5.40
C GLN A 39 -4.43 5.48 6.80
N PRO A 40 -4.21 6.25 7.87
CA PRO A 40 -4.41 5.76 9.23
C PRO A 40 -5.85 5.28 9.46
N ALA A 41 -6.00 4.21 10.21
CA ALA A 41 -7.32 3.70 10.59
C ALA A 41 -8.13 4.75 11.38
N MET A 42 -9.43 4.77 11.14
CA MET A 42 -10.39 5.66 11.81
C MET A 42 -11.34 4.84 12.69
N PRO A 43 -10.85 4.28 13.82
CA PRO A 43 -11.61 3.35 14.64
C PRO A 43 -12.86 3.97 15.31
N TRP A 44 -12.94 5.29 15.36
CA TRP A 44 -14.13 6.01 15.84
C TRP A 44 -15.30 6.02 14.83
N ILE A 45 -15.05 5.62 13.56
CA ILE A 45 -16.09 5.47 12.53
C ILE A 45 -16.40 3.99 12.33
N ASP A 46 -15.37 3.19 12.11
CA ASP A 46 -15.41 1.74 11.96
C ASP A 46 -14.08 1.15 12.45
N ASN A 47 -14.14 0.08 13.23
CA ASN A 47 -12.97 -0.62 13.76
C ASN A 47 -12.91 -2.09 13.35
N VAL A 48 -13.69 -2.48 12.34
CA VAL A 48 -13.75 -3.87 11.85
C VAL A 48 -13.06 -3.95 10.49
N ALA A 49 -11.95 -4.64 10.43
CA ALA A 49 -11.25 -4.88 9.17
C ALA A 49 -12.05 -5.81 8.25
N PRO A 50 -11.90 -5.69 6.93
CA PRO A 50 -12.40 -6.68 5.98
C PRO A 50 -11.83 -8.08 6.24
N THR A 51 -12.48 -9.11 5.70
CA THR A 51 -11.86 -10.43 5.67
C THR A 51 -10.59 -10.41 4.80
N PRO A 52 -9.58 -11.23 5.09
CA PRO A 52 -8.45 -11.38 4.17
C PRO A 52 -8.91 -11.83 2.78
N PRO A 53 -8.25 -11.39 1.71
CA PRO A 53 -8.41 -12.01 0.39
C PRO A 53 -7.91 -13.46 0.43
N SER A 54 -8.22 -14.28 -0.56
CA SER A 54 -7.78 -15.67 -0.60
C SER A 54 -7.34 -16.09 -2.01
N GLY A 55 -6.65 -17.24 -2.12
CA GLY A 55 -6.30 -17.80 -3.42
C GLY A 55 -5.38 -16.91 -4.26
N LEU A 56 -4.40 -16.25 -3.65
CA LEU A 56 -3.42 -15.45 -4.40
C LEU A 56 -2.66 -16.33 -5.38
N THR A 57 -2.69 -15.96 -6.65
CA THR A 57 -1.87 -16.53 -7.71
C THR A 57 -0.99 -15.46 -8.32
N VAL A 58 0.23 -15.81 -8.64
CA VAL A 58 1.20 -14.91 -9.28
C VAL A 58 1.69 -15.59 -10.55
N GLU A 59 1.35 -15.03 -11.68
CA GLU A 59 1.82 -15.50 -12.97
C GLU A 59 3.09 -14.72 -13.34
N THR A 60 4.16 -15.46 -13.62
CA THR A 60 5.38 -14.88 -14.17
C THR A 60 5.21 -14.70 -15.67
N PRO A 61 5.25 -13.49 -16.18
CA PRO A 61 4.92 -13.24 -17.56
C PRO A 61 6.09 -13.42 -18.51
N GLU A 62 5.76 -13.72 -19.74
CA GLU A 62 6.72 -13.74 -20.85
C GLU A 62 7.36 -12.39 -21.14
N ASN A 63 6.80 -11.27 -20.62
CA ASN A 63 7.20 -9.90 -20.94
C ASN A 63 7.77 -9.10 -19.74
N GLY A 64 8.15 -9.76 -18.64
CA GLY A 64 8.69 -9.08 -17.46
C GLY A 64 7.65 -8.37 -16.58
N TYR A 65 6.35 -8.60 -16.84
CA TYR A 65 5.25 -8.13 -16.01
C TYR A 65 4.71 -9.28 -15.17
N TRP A 66 4.37 -9.05 -13.94
CA TRP A 66 3.81 -10.04 -13.01
C TRP A 66 2.32 -9.80 -12.89
N LYS A 67 1.52 -10.80 -13.19
CA LYS A 67 0.06 -10.72 -12.99
C LYS A 67 -0.30 -11.40 -11.68
N LEU A 68 -0.85 -10.62 -10.75
CA LEU A 68 -1.39 -11.08 -9.48
C LEU A 68 -2.91 -11.18 -9.64
N SER A 69 -3.51 -12.26 -9.13
CA SER A 69 -4.95 -12.40 -9.00
C SER A 69 -5.31 -13.11 -7.70
N TRP A 70 -6.48 -12.77 -7.14
CA TRP A 70 -6.95 -13.29 -5.86
C TRP A 70 -8.47 -13.38 -5.81
N GLN A 71 -9.01 -14.06 -4.81
CA GLN A 71 -10.44 -14.07 -4.55
C GLN A 71 -10.82 -12.87 -3.66
N PRO A 72 -12.01 -12.28 -3.89
CA PRO A 72 -12.40 -11.05 -3.21
C PRO A 72 -12.58 -11.23 -1.70
N ALA A 73 -12.18 -10.21 -0.97
CA ALA A 73 -12.50 -10.01 0.43
C ALA A 73 -13.96 -9.54 0.61
N THR A 74 -14.48 -9.69 1.81
CA THR A 74 -15.79 -9.15 2.21
C THR A 74 -15.63 -8.18 3.37
N ASP A 75 -16.51 -7.19 3.43
CA ASP A 75 -16.56 -6.19 4.49
C ASP A 75 -17.94 -6.17 5.15
N ASN A 76 -17.98 -5.69 6.41
CA ASN A 76 -19.23 -5.42 7.13
C ASN A 76 -19.99 -4.24 6.50
N ASP A 77 -19.32 -3.24 5.93
CA ASP A 77 -19.94 -2.15 5.17
C ASP A 77 -20.28 -2.59 3.74
N LYS A 78 -21.47 -3.11 3.58
CA LYS A 78 -21.97 -3.61 2.29
C LYS A 78 -22.18 -2.53 1.22
N ARG A 79 -22.01 -1.25 1.55
CA ARG A 79 -22.17 -0.14 0.61
C ARG A 79 -20.93 0.06 -0.26
N ASN A 80 -19.78 -0.37 0.23
CA ASN A 80 -18.50 -0.21 -0.45
C ASN A 80 -17.77 -1.55 -0.47
N ALA A 81 -17.32 -1.96 -1.64
CA ALA A 81 -16.40 -3.08 -1.73
C ALA A 81 -15.03 -2.68 -1.13
N PRO A 82 -14.34 -3.57 -0.41
CA PRO A 82 -12.99 -3.32 0.04
C PRO A 82 -12.06 -3.10 -1.15
N MET A 83 -11.05 -2.28 -0.95
CA MET A 83 -9.92 -2.10 -1.86
C MET A 83 -8.76 -2.97 -1.39
N TYR A 84 -7.70 -3.02 -2.18
CA TYR A 84 -6.54 -3.86 -1.85
C TYR A 84 -5.26 -3.04 -1.81
N VAL A 85 -4.34 -3.51 -0.95
CA VAL A 85 -2.96 -3.04 -0.93
C VAL A 85 -2.08 -4.19 -1.41
N ILE A 86 -1.18 -3.88 -2.33
CA ILE A 86 -0.26 -4.83 -2.91
C ILE A 86 1.12 -4.55 -2.36
N TYR A 87 1.74 -5.57 -1.82
CA TYR A 87 3.09 -5.53 -1.29
C TYR A 87 4.01 -6.43 -2.10
N GLY A 88 5.27 -6.05 -2.18
CA GLY A 88 6.30 -6.86 -2.80
C GLY A 88 7.64 -6.72 -2.09
N SER A 89 8.35 -7.84 -1.96
CA SER A 89 9.65 -7.90 -1.28
C SER A 89 10.59 -8.86 -1.98
N ASP A 90 11.89 -8.73 -1.70
CA ASP A 90 12.91 -9.71 -2.09
C ASP A 90 13.10 -10.81 -1.05
N THR A 91 12.46 -10.69 0.11
CA THR A 91 12.50 -11.65 1.22
C THR A 91 11.10 -12.18 1.53
N TYR A 92 11.03 -13.44 1.97
CA TYR A 92 9.81 -14.09 2.45
C TYR A 92 9.91 -14.38 3.94
N PRO A 93 8.85 -14.18 4.72
CA PRO A 93 7.57 -13.59 4.35
C PRO A 93 7.68 -12.10 4.02
N VAL A 94 6.75 -11.59 3.21
CA VAL A 94 6.66 -10.15 2.91
C VAL A 94 6.21 -9.42 4.18
N ASP A 95 7.02 -8.49 4.64
CA ASP A 95 6.68 -7.64 5.80
C ASP A 95 5.75 -6.50 5.35
N THR A 96 4.47 -6.64 5.67
CA THR A 96 3.44 -5.62 5.35
C THR A 96 3.49 -4.40 6.28
N SER A 97 4.24 -4.47 7.37
CA SER A 97 4.47 -3.31 8.25
C SER A 97 5.55 -2.36 7.72
N ASN A 98 6.37 -2.83 6.78
CA ASN A 98 7.39 -2.00 6.12
C ASN A 98 6.77 -1.25 4.92
N PRO A 99 6.64 0.08 4.98
CA PRO A 99 6.04 0.87 3.90
C PRO A 99 6.83 0.82 2.58
N GLU A 100 8.11 0.47 2.59
CA GLU A 100 8.93 0.29 1.37
C GLU A 100 8.47 -0.91 0.52
N ASN A 101 7.72 -1.83 1.12
CA ASN A 101 7.16 -2.97 0.42
C ASN A 101 5.83 -2.66 -0.29
N ILE A 102 5.23 -1.48 -0.09
CA ILE A 102 3.99 -1.09 -0.75
C ILE A 102 4.27 -0.82 -2.23
N LEU A 103 3.68 -1.63 -3.11
CA LEU A 103 3.74 -1.46 -4.56
C LEU A 103 2.54 -0.65 -5.09
N ALA A 104 1.37 -0.89 -4.53
CA ALA A 104 0.15 -0.17 -4.89
C ALA A 104 -0.83 -0.14 -3.72
N GLN A 105 -1.63 0.91 -3.66
CA GLN A 105 -2.71 1.08 -2.67
C GLN A 105 -4.03 1.40 -3.38
N ARG A 106 -5.14 1.10 -2.71
CA ARG A 106 -6.50 1.35 -3.20
C ARG A 106 -6.79 0.69 -4.56
N VAL A 107 -6.18 -0.48 -4.78
CA VAL A 107 -6.45 -1.28 -5.98
C VAL A 107 -7.90 -1.77 -5.93
N GLN A 108 -8.64 -1.52 -7.00
CA GLN A 108 -10.01 -2.00 -7.17
C GLN A 108 -10.01 -3.27 -8.00
N GLY A 109 -10.95 -4.17 -7.68
CA GLY A 109 -11.00 -5.48 -8.36
C GLY A 109 -10.04 -6.49 -7.74
N THR A 110 -9.83 -7.60 -8.40
CA THR A 110 -9.10 -8.77 -7.88
C THR A 110 -7.90 -9.16 -8.74
N GLU A 111 -7.40 -8.22 -9.50
CA GLU A 111 -6.21 -8.39 -10.35
C GLU A 111 -5.30 -7.15 -10.25
N TYR A 112 -4.01 -7.39 -10.33
CA TYR A 112 -3.00 -6.33 -10.40
C TYR A 112 -1.84 -6.77 -11.28
N THR A 113 -1.37 -5.86 -12.13
CA THR A 113 -0.17 -6.09 -12.95
C THR A 113 0.98 -5.29 -12.39
N TYR A 114 1.97 -5.98 -11.87
CA TYR A 114 3.21 -5.37 -11.40
C TYR A 114 4.21 -5.25 -12.55
N ALA A 115 4.65 -4.02 -12.80
CA ALA A 115 5.68 -3.70 -13.78
C ALA A 115 6.88 -3.08 -13.05
N PRO A 116 7.99 -3.80 -12.84
CA PRO A 116 9.17 -3.20 -12.22
C PRO A 116 9.74 -2.12 -13.13
N ILE A 117 10.14 -0.99 -12.54
CA ILE A 117 10.74 0.13 -13.29
C ILE A 117 11.99 -0.32 -14.05
N ARG A 118 12.72 -1.26 -13.45
CA ARG A 118 13.91 -1.89 -14.06
C ARG A 118 13.91 -3.38 -13.71
N PRO A 119 14.41 -4.29 -14.60
CA PRO A 119 14.40 -5.73 -14.35
C PRO A 119 15.04 -6.15 -13.02
N TRP A 120 16.10 -5.45 -12.60
CA TRP A 120 16.83 -5.76 -11.36
C TRP A 120 16.18 -5.20 -10.09
N THR A 121 15.10 -4.41 -10.21
CA THR A 121 14.28 -3.95 -9.09
C THR A 121 13.00 -4.78 -8.95
N ALA A 122 12.87 -5.87 -9.72
CA ALA A 122 11.71 -6.76 -9.65
C ALA A 122 11.63 -7.45 -8.28
N ARG A 123 10.47 -7.38 -7.65
CA ARG A 123 10.20 -8.08 -6.40
C ARG A 123 9.94 -9.56 -6.69
N LYS A 124 10.27 -10.43 -5.73
CA LYS A 124 10.17 -11.90 -5.88
C LYS A 124 8.95 -12.48 -5.18
N TYR A 125 8.56 -11.87 -4.07
CA TYR A 125 7.47 -12.34 -3.23
C TYR A 125 6.42 -11.25 -3.12
N PHE A 126 5.16 -11.66 -3.10
CA PHE A 126 4.03 -10.73 -3.08
C PHE A 126 3.08 -11.06 -1.94
N ALA A 127 2.46 -10.02 -1.40
CA ALA A 127 1.37 -10.14 -0.45
C ALA A 127 0.24 -9.19 -0.85
N VAL A 128 -0.98 -9.57 -0.51
CA VAL A 128 -2.18 -8.76 -0.74
C VAL A 128 -2.99 -8.71 0.54
N THR A 129 -3.38 -7.51 0.93
CA THR A 129 -4.34 -7.26 2.01
C THR A 129 -5.59 -6.60 1.45
N ALA A 130 -6.69 -6.68 2.17
CA ALA A 130 -7.88 -5.89 1.91
C ALA A 130 -7.92 -4.70 2.88
N ILE A 131 -8.33 -3.55 2.38
CA ILE A 131 -8.49 -2.32 3.18
C ILE A 131 -9.86 -1.71 2.93
N ASP A 132 -10.54 -1.29 4.00
CA ASP A 132 -11.80 -0.58 3.90
C ASP A 132 -11.60 0.93 3.70
N ARG A 133 -12.72 1.67 3.62
CA ARG A 133 -12.70 3.13 3.51
C ARG A 133 -12.23 3.85 4.78
N CYS A 134 -12.26 3.16 5.93
CA CYS A 134 -11.84 3.70 7.23
C CYS A 134 -10.38 3.41 7.54
N GLY A 135 -9.66 2.73 6.64
CA GLY A 135 -8.25 2.41 6.80
C GLY A 135 -8.00 1.16 7.65
N ASN A 136 -9.03 0.36 7.94
CA ASN A 136 -8.83 -0.93 8.59
C ASN A 136 -8.32 -1.93 7.56
N GLU A 137 -7.17 -2.53 7.84
CA GLU A 137 -6.48 -3.46 6.96
C GLU A 137 -6.59 -4.88 7.50
N SER A 138 -6.87 -5.83 6.60
CA SER A 138 -6.95 -7.25 6.92
C SER A 138 -5.58 -7.88 7.11
N GLU A 139 -5.55 -9.10 7.61
CA GLU A 139 -4.39 -9.98 7.47
C GLU A 139 -4.04 -10.19 6.00
N ALA A 140 -2.75 -10.42 5.74
CA ALA A 140 -2.23 -10.59 4.39
C ALA A 140 -2.33 -12.04 3.91
N ILE A 141 -2.71 -12.22 2.63
CA ILE A 141 -2.40 -13.45 1.91
C ILE A 141 -1.07 -13.29 1.19
N GLN A 142 -0.24 -14.31 1.22
CA GLN A 142 1.09 -14.32 0.61
C GLN A 142 1.28 -15.57 -0.24
N GLN A 143 2.08 -15.46 -1.29
CA GLN A 143 2.50 -16.59 -2.11
C GLN A 143 4.02 -16.74 -2.04
N GLN A 144 4.45 -17.97 -1.84
CA GLN A 144 5.85 -18.39 -2.00
C GLN A 144 6.21 -18.59 -3.47
#